data_25f871a444f7c87f0678e5a06d851fda
#
_entry.id   25f871a444f7c87f0678e5a06d851fda
#
_cell.length_a   1.000
_cell.length_b   1.000
_cell.length_c   1.000
_cell.angle_alpha   90.00
_cell.angle_beta   90.00
_cell.angle_gamma   90.00
#
_symmetry.space_group_name_H-M   'P 1'
#
loop_
_entity.id
_entity.type
_entity.pdbx_description
1 polymer ?
#
loop_
_entity_poly.entity_id
_entity_poly.type
_entity_poly.pdbx_seq_one_letter_code
_entity_poly.pdbx_strand_id
1 'polypeptide(L)'
;MFEIIKSDLAGRIGILHSNHGKIETPAYVPVIHPVKQLIPTKKIKEVGFDLVITNAYITMKNFGQDATKRGIHDIINFDGAVMTDSGGYQVLEYGDVDVAPSEMAKFEKGIMTDFAIPLDKPTGYGLSKKKAKSYVNQTLKVAKETLDNSSDNGQIWIGPIQGGEHQELVKSSTKNLVKQGFSMLALGSPVEFMESYEYALLASMI
;
A
#
# COMPACT_ATOMS: atom_id res chain seq x y z
N MET A 1 -3.29 15.39 -1.34
CA MET A 1 -3.50 15.90 0.04
C MET A 1 -4.89 15.49 0.49
N PHE A 2 -5.11 15.32 1.81
CA PHE A 2 -6.40 14.88 2.38
C PHE A 2 -7.15 16.08 3.00
N GLU A 3 -8.43 16.22 2.64
CA GLU A 3 -9.32 17.29 3.14
C GLU A 3 -10.47 16.66 3.94
N ILE A 4 -10.68 17.09 5.18
CA ILE A 4 -11.81 16.64 6.00
C ILE A 4 -13.02 17.51 5.70
N ILE A 5 -14.12 16.88 5.24
CA ILE A 5 -15.37 17.55 4.90
C ILE A 5 -16.34 17.54 6.09
N LYS A 6 -16.39 16.42 6.81
CA LYS A 6 -17.29 16.25 7.96
C LYS A 6 -16.67 15.32 8.99
N SER A 7 -16.90 15.61 10.26
CA SER A 7 -16.51 14.75 11.38
C SER A 7 -17.69 14.52 12.30
N ASP A 8 -17.76 13.29 12.85
CA ASP A 8 -18.70 12.91 13.89
C ASP A 8 -18.02 11.88 14.81
N LEU A 9 -17.88 12.24 16.09
CA LEU A 9 -17.06 11.46 17.06
C LEU A 9 -15.65 11.21 16.50
N ALA A 10 -15.25 9.92 16.37
CA ALA A 10 -13.98 9.51 15.78
C ALA A 10 -14.07 9.29 14.26
N GLY A 11 -15.26 9.33 13.67
CA GLY A 11 -15.48 9.17 12.24
C GLY A 11 -15.26 10.47 11.48
N ARG A 12 -14.86 10.38 10.23
CA ARG A 12 -14.71 11.50 9.31
C ARG A 12 -15.03 11.13 7.88
N ILE A 13 -15.65 12.04 7.15
CA ILE A 13 -15.75 12.00 5.70
C ILE A 13 -14.73 13.00 5.17
N GLY A 14 -13.97 12.62 4.18
CA GLY A 14 -12.96 13.47 3.58
C GLY A 14 -12.78 13.22 2.10
N ILE A 15 -11.95 14.03 1.47
CA ILE A 15 -11.54 13.88 0.08
C ILE A 15 -10.03 13.64 0.03
N LEU A 16 -9.65 12.53 -0.57
CA LEU A 16 -8.27 12.23 -0.91
C LEU A 16 -8.01 12.66 -2.36
N HIS A 17 -7.04 13.54 -2.55
CA HIS A 17 -6.66 14.04 -3.87
C HIS A 17 -5.50 13.24 -4.45
N SER A 18 -5.63 12.81 -5.69
CA SER A 18 -4.59 12.16 -6.50
C SER A 18 -4.41 12.87 -7.83
N ASN A 19 -3.42 12.44 -8.63
CA ASN A 19 -3.24 12.94 -9.99
C ASN A 19 -4.40 12.54 -10.93
N HIS A 20 -5.11 11.45 -10.63
CA HIS A 20 -6.20 10.91 -11.45
C HIS A 20 -7.58 11.08 -10.81
N GLY A 21 -7.73 12.06 -9.92
CA GLY A 21 -9.04 12.44 -9.42
C GLY A 21 -9.13 12.59 -7.91
N LYS A 22 -10.37 12.73 -7.43
CA LYS A 22 -10.73 12.89 -6.03
C LYS A 22 -11.45 11.65 -5.56
N ILE A 23 -11.09 11.15 -4.40
CA ILE A 23 -11.68 9.97 -3.78
C ILE A 23 -12.36 10.41 -2.47
N GLU A 24 -13.68 10.25 -2.40
CA GLU A 24 -14.39 10.43 -1.13
C GLU A 24 -14.08 9.26 -0.19
N THR A 25 -13.82 9.58 1.07
CA THR A 25 -13.50 8.60 2.12
C THR A 25 -14.53 8.64 3.24
N PRO A 26 -14.85 7.50 3.88
CA PRO A 26 -14.21 6.19 3.69
C PRO A 26 -14.53 5.55 2.32
N ALA A 27 -13.53 4.92 1.71
CA ALA A 27 -13.66 4.28 0.41
C ALA A 27 -13.28 2.79 0.49
N TYR A 28 -14.04 1.95 -0.18
CA TYR A 28 -13.62 0.58 -0.46
C TYR A 28 -12.73 0.59 -1.71
N VAL A 29 -11.61 -0.14 -1.66
CA VAL A 29 -10.63 -0.19 -2.75
C VAL A 29 -10.62 -1.60 -3.35
N PRO A 30 -11.26 -1.82 -4.52
CA PRO A 30 -11.27 -3.12 -5.18
C PRO A 30 -9.86 -3.54 -5.62
N VAL A 31 -9.56 -4.83 -5.46
CA VAL A 31 -8.31 -5.42 -5.95
C VAL A 31 -8.44 -5.77 -7.42
N ILE A 32 -7.52 -5.27 -8.24
CA ILE A 32 -7.42 -5.55 -9.68
C ILE A 32 -6.19 -6.45 -9.92
N HIS A 33 -6.43 -7.62 -10.50
CA HIS A 33 -5.32 -8.46 -10.94
C HIS A 33 -4.82 -7.98 -12.31
N PRO A 34 -3.53 -7.60 -12.47
CA PRO A 34 -3.06 -6.90 -13.67
C PRO A 34 -3.11 -7.76 -14.95
N VAL A 35 -3.24 -9.09 -14.81
CA VAL A 35 -3.27 -10.04 -15.95
C VAL A 35 -4.60 -10.79 -16.05
N LYS A 36 -5.18 -11.19 -14.91
CA LYS A 36 -6.36 -12.08 -14.85
C LYS A 36 -7.57 -11.39 -14.23
N GLN A 37 -7.99 -10.28 -14.84
CA GLN A 37 -9.16 -9.53 -14.35
C GLN A 37 -10.45 -10.10 -14.94
N LEU A 38 -11.33 -10.63 -14.08
CA LEU A 38 -12.61 -11.23 -14.50
C LEU A 38 -13.67 -10.17 -14.86
N ILE A 39 -13.71 -9.08 -14.07
CA ILE A 39 -14.63 -7.97 -14.30
C ILE A 39 -13.86 -6.86 -15.00
N PRO A 40 -14.27 -6.39 -16.18
CA PRO A 40 -13.61 -5.27 -16.84
C PRO A 40 -13.51 -4.05 -15.90
N THR A 41 -12.35 -3.45 -15.82
CA THR A 41 -12.08 -2.30 -14.92
C THR A 41 -12.99 -1.11 -15.20
N LYS A 42 -13.39 -0.92 -16.48
CA LYS A 42 -14.41 0.05 -16.86
C LYS A 42 -15.75 -0.17 -16.12
N LYS A 43 -16.16 -1.42 -15.93
CA LYS A 43 -17.37 -1.72 -15.14
C LYS A 43 -17.21 -1.38 -13.66
N ILE A 44 -16.02 -1.55 -13.12
CA ILE A 44 -15.69 -1.16 -11.74
C ILE A 44 -15.83 0.36 -11.59
N LYS A 45 -15.32 1.13 -12.56
CA LYS A 45 -15.48 2.60 -12.59
C LYS A 45 -16.96 3.00 -12.73
N GLU A 46 -17.71 2.36 -13.63
CA GLU A 46 -19.14 2.65 -13.87
C GLU A 46 -20.02 2.44 -12.63
N VAL A 47 -19.67 1.51 -11.72
CA VAL A 47 -20.38 1.32 -10.45
C VAL A 47 -19.92 2.25 -9.32
N GLY A 48 -19.00 3.18 -9.59
CA GLY A 48 -18.64 4.27 -8.70
C GLY A 48 -17.34 4.09 -7.90
N PHE A 49 -16.47 3.16 -8.28
CA PHE A 49 -15.14 3.07 -7.65
C PHE A 49 -14.14 3.99 -8.34
N ASP A 50 -13.66 5.01 -7.61
CA ASP A 50 -12.68 6.00 -8.10
C ASP A 50 -11.23 5.64 -7.79
N LEU A 51 -11.01 4.63 -6.94
CA LEU A 51 -9.70 4.12 -6.55
C LEU A 51 -9.72 2.60 -6.61
N VAL A 52 -8.68 2.02 -7.20
CA VAL A 52 -8.43 0.56 -7.20
C VAL A 52 -7.02 0.26 -6.71
N ILE A 53 -6.78 -0.96 -6.25
CA ILE A 53 -5.44 -1.42 -5.90
C ILE A 53 -5.03 -2.59 -6.79
N THR A 54 -3.77 -2.58 -7.24
CA THR A 54 -3.16 -3.67 -7.99
C THR A 54 -1.79 -4.02 -7.44
N ASN A 55 -1.16 -5.07 -7.94
CA ASN A 55 0.11 -5.57 -7.43
C ASN A 55 1.26 -5.19 -8.36
N ALA A 56 2.22 -4.42 -7.86
CA ALA A 56 3.38 -3.96 -8.62
C ALA A 56 4.33 -5.10 -8.99
N TYR A 57 4.55 -6.06 -8.08
CA TYR A 57 5.42 -7.22 -8.35
C TYR A 57 4.87 -8.09 -9.48
N ILE A 58 3.56 -8.41 -9.45
CA ILE A 58 2.91 -9.16 -10.53
C ILE A 58 2.97 -8.36 -11.84
N THR A 59 2.77 -7.05 -11.79
CA THR A 59 2.88 -6.17 -12.96
C THR A 59 4.30 -6.18 -13.52
N MET A 60 5.31 -6.05 -12.66
CA MET A 60 6.72 -6.11 -13.08
C MET A 60 7.07 -7.43 -13.76
N LYS A 61 6.66 -8.55 -13.18
CA LYS A 61 6.96 -9.90 -13.70
C LYS A 61 6.31 -10.16 -15.07
N ASN A 62 5.13 -9.60 -15.33
CA ASN A 62 4.39 -9.88 -16.56
C ASN A 62 4.66 -8.86 -17.68
N PHE A 63 4.91 -7.60 -17.33
CA PHE A 63 5.02 -6.50 -18.31
C PHE A 63 6.40 -5.83 -18.32
N GLY A 64 7.18 -5.94 -17.23
CA GLY A 64 8.53 -5.39 -17.16
C GLY A 64 8.62 -3.93 -17.62
N GLN A 65 9.52 -3.66 -18.59
CA GLN A 65 9.70 -2.32 -19.13
C GLN A 65 8.50 -1.79 -19.95
N ASP A 66 7.64 -2.65 -20.46
CA ASP A 66 6.44 -2.22 -21.17
C ASP A 66 5.49 -1.48 -20.20
N ALA A 67 5.37 -1.94 -18.95
CA ALA A 67 4.59 -1.24 -17.95
C ALA A 67 5.13 0.18 -17.64
N THR A 68 6.45 0.37 -17.59
CA THR A 68 7.03 1.70 -17.35
C THR A 68 6.88 2.65 -18.54
N LYS A 69 6.72 2.13 -19.74
CA LYS A 69 6.44 2.95 -20.93
C LYS A 69 4.98 3.37 -21.03
N ARG A 70 4.07 2.48 -20.67
CA ARG A 70 2.63 2.68 -20.81
C ARG A 70 1.99 3.30 -19.57
N GLY A 71 2.51 3.01 -18.39
CA GLY A 71 1.91 3.36 -17.12
C GLY A 71 0.88 2.34 -16.63
N ILE A 72 0.66 2.32 -15.32
CA ILE A 72 -0.24 1.33 -14.69
C ILE A 72 -1.69 1.50 -15.14
N HIS A 73 -2.14 2.74 -15.35
CA HIS A 73 -3.50 3.05 -15.76
C HIS A 73 -3.86 2.44 -17.11
N ASP A 74 -2.92 2.49 -18.07
CA ASP A 74 -3.08 1.86 -19.37
C ASP A 74 -3.01 0.32 -19.28
N ILE A 75 -2.09 -0.21 -18.48
CA ILE A 75 -1.95 -1.67 -18.28
C ILE A 75 -3.24 -2.29 -17.75
N ILE A 76 -3.87 -1.68 -16.74
CA ILE A 76 -5.10 -2.20 -16.16
C ILE A 76 -6.37 -1.58 -16.79
N ASN A 77 -6.22 -0.67 -17.75
CA ASN A 77 -7.30 0.04 -18.42
C ASN A 77 -8.30 0.69 -17.44
N PHE A 78 -7.76 1.53 -16.52
CA PHE A 78 -8.54 2.22 -15.51
C PHE A 78 -8.19 3.71 -15.48
N ASP A 79 -9.21 4.58 -15.58
CA ASP A 79 -9.09 6.03 -15.66
C ASP A 79 -9.26 6.77 -14.33
N GLY A 80 -9.40 6.04 -13.22
CA GLY A 80 -9.40 6.58 -11.85
C GLY A 80 -8.03 6.44 -11.19
N ALA A 81 -7.96 6.74 -9.91
CA ALA A 81 -6.74 6.60 -9.13
C ALA A 81 -6.33 5.13 -8.94
N VAL A 82 -5.03 4.87 -8.98
CA VAL A 82 -4.48 3.53 -8.81
C VAL A 82 -3.49 3.50 -7.65
N MET A 83 -3.71 2.54 -6.74
CA MET A 83 -2.77 2.17 -5.69
C MET A 83 -2.01 0.91 -6.10
N THR A 84 -0.74 0.83 -5.76
CA THR A 84 0.05 -0.41 -5.91
C THR A 84 0.51 -0.94 -4.57
N ASP A 85 0.35 -2.25 -4.40
CA ASP A 85 1.03 -3.05 -3.39
C ASP A 85 2.32 -3.60 -4.01
N SER A 86 3.42 -3.45 -3.30
CA SER A 86 4.76 -3.83 -3.78
C SER A 86 5.05 -5.33 -3.82
N GLY A 87 4.16 -6.16 -3.25
CA GLY A 87 4.33 -7.62 -3.22
C GLY A 87 4.72 -8.17 -1.84
N GLY A 88 4.53 -7.42 -0.77
CA GLY A 88 4.75 -7.90 0.59
C GLY A 88 3.98 -9.20 0.90
N TYR A 89 2.74 -9.32 0.43
CA TYR A 89 1.96 -10.56 0.54
C TYR A 89 2.62 -11.75 -0.16
N GLN A 90 3.22 -11.54 -1.35
CA GLN A 90 3.94 -12.59 -2.07
C GLN A 90 5.18 -13.07 -1.30
N VAL A 91 5.80 -12.22 -0.49
CA VAL A 91 6.87 -12.62 0.43
C VAL A 91 6.37 -13.60 1.47
N LEU A 92 5.16 -13.40 2.01
CA LEU A 92 4.54 -14.34 2.96
C LEU A 92 4.21 -15.68 2.32
N GLU A 93 3.63 -15.66 1.13
CA GLU A 93 3.11 -16.86 0.46
C GLU A 93 4.23 -17.72 -0.16
N TYR A 94 5.25 -17.09 -0.75
CA TYR A 94 6.31 -17.78 -1.48
C TYR A 94 7.68 -17.74 -0.77
N GLY A 95 7.76 -17.09 0.40
CA GLY A 95 8.97 -17.02 1.23
C GLY A 95 9.84 -15.80 0.94
N ASP A 96 9.98 -15.38 -0.30
CA ASP A 96 10.67 -14.14 -0.70
C ASP A 96 10.26 -13.69 -2.11
N VAL A 97 10.56 -12.44 -2.47
CA VAL A 97 10.47 -11.93 -3.83
C VAL A 97 11.88 -11.64 -4.34
N ASP A 98 12.17 -12.05 -5.58
CA ASP A 98 13.48 -11.91 -6.20
C ASP A 98 13.70 -10.51 -6.81
N VAL A 99 13.29 -9.47 -6.05
CA VAL A 99 13.41 -8.06 -6.43
C VAL A 99 13.95 -7.25 -5.27
N ALA A 100 14.99 -6.46 -5.53
CA ALA A 100 15.50 -5.54 -4.51
C ALA A 100 14.50 -4.44 -4.20
N PRO A 101 14.36 -3.99 -2.93
CA PRO A 101 13.42 -2.92 -2.57
C PRO A 101 13.61 -1.62 -3.39
N SER A 102 14.85 -1.25 -3.68
CA SER A 102 15.17 -0.09 -4.52
C SER A 102 14.73 -0.24 -5.96
N GLU A 103 14.78 -1.46 -6.50
CA GLU A 103 14.31 -1.79 -7.84
C GLU A 103 12.78 -1.73 -7.90
N MET A 104 12.09 -2.26 -6.89
CA MET A 104 10.64 -2.17 -6.77
C MET A 104 10.19 -0.72 -6.67
N ALA A 105 10.80 0.08 -5.81
CA ALA A 105 10.47 1.50 -5.68
C ALA A 105 10.68 2.28 -7.00
N LYS A 106 11.77 1.98 -7.73
CA LYS A 106 12.02 2.54 -9.06
C LYS A 106 10.95 2.13 -10.06
N PHE A 107 10.50 0.88 -10.01
CA PHE A 107 9.45 0.37 -10.88
C PHE A 107 8.11 1.04 -10.57
N GLU A 108 7.68 1.11 -9.30
CA GLU A 108 6.43 1.77 -8.89
C GLU A 108 6.40 3.25 -9.29
N LYS A 109 7.53 3.93 -9.20
CA LYS A 109 7.67 5.28 -9.73
C LYS A 109 7.54 5.33 -11.25
N GLY A 110 8.16 4.38 -11.95
CA GLY A 110 8.16 4.30 -13.40
C GLY A 110 6.80 3.99 -14.02
N ILE A 111 5.96 3.22 -13.33
CA ILE A 111 4.61 2.90 -13.79
C ILE A 111 3.57 4.00 -13.46
N MET A 112 3.99 5.09 -12.81
CA MET A 112 3.18 6.28 -12.55
C MET A 112 1.89 5.98 -11.76
N THR A 113 1.98 5.11 -10.76
CA THR A 113 0.85 4.88 -9.84
C THR A 113 0.61 6.12 -8.96
N ASP A 114 -0.65 6.38 -8.56
CA ASP A 114 -0.97 7.52 -7.67
C ASP A 114 -0.50 7.28 -6.24
N PHE A 115 -0.68 6.04 -5.77
CA PHE A 115 -0.32 5.63 -4.42
C PHE A 115 0.54 4.39 -4.48
N ALA A 116 1.70 4.40 -3.81
CA ALA A 116 2.63 3.29 -3.79
C ALA A 116 3.00 2.91 -2.35
N ILE A 117 3.17 1.63 -2.10
CA ILE A 117 3.60 1.10 -0.80
C ILE A 117 5.02 0.55 -0.95
N PRO A 118 6.03 1.07 -0.23
CA PRO A 118 7.38 0.51 -0.26
C PRO A 118 7.39 -0.99 0.06
N LEU A 119 8.26 -1.75 -0.60
CA LEU A 119 8.36 -3.20 -0.35
C LEU A 119 8.70 -3.46 1.12
N ASP A 120 7.75 -3.99 1.85
CA ASP A 120 7.85 -4.25 3.26
C ASP A 120 8.21 -5.72 3.55
N LYS A 121 8.64 -5.99 4.78
CA LYS A 121 8.82 -7.35 5.29
C LYS A 121 7.69 -7.65 6.24
N PRO A 122 6.69 -8.44 5.78
CA PRO A 122 5.50 -8.71 6.56
C PRO A 122 5.81 -9.42 7.87
N THR A 123 5.19 -8.95 8.96
CA THR A 123 5.23 -9.61 10.27
C THR A 123 4.05 -10.55 10.39
N GLY A 124 4.26 -11.80 9.98
CA GLY A 124 3.23 -12.84 10.07
C GLY A 124 2.85 -13.23 11.50
N TYR A 125 1.81 -14.05 11.60
CA TYR A 125 1.30 -14.58 12.88
C TYR A 125 2.32 -15.52 13.54
N GLY A 126 2.36 -15.51 14.87
CA GLY A 126 3.20 -16.43 15.67
C GLY A 126 4.72 -16.14 15.60
N LEU A 127 5.13 -15.02 15.01
CA LEU A 127 6.53 -14.63 15.05
C LEU A 127 6.96 -14.22 16.46
N SER A 128 8.11 -14.73 16.92
CA SER A 128 8.68 -14.22 18.17
C SER A 128 8.89 -12.70 18.08
N LYS A 129 8.69 -12.00 19.20
CA LYS A 129 8.89 -10.55 19.29
C LYS A 129 10.24 -10.08 18.74
N LYS A 130 11.30 -10.85 18.97
CA LYS A 130 12.64 -10.55 18.45
C LYS A 130 12.66 -10.56 16.90
N LYS A 131 12.03 -11.57 16.30
CA LYS A 131 11.97 -11.71 14.84
C LYS A 131 11.06 -10.64 14.23
N ALA A 132 9.88 -10.41 14.82
CA ALA A 132 8.97 -9.35 14.42
C ALA A 132 9.64 -7.97 14.47
N LYS A 133 10.37 -7.65 15.55
CA LYS A 133 11.16 -6.40 15.66
C LYS A 133 12.20 -6.27 14.54
N SER A 134 12.87 -7.36 14.18
CA SER A 134 13.82 -7.35 13.06
C SER A 134 13.13 -6.99 11.74
N TYR A 135 11.95 -7.55 11.46
CA TYR A 135 11.17 -7.29 10.25
C TYR A 135 10.64 -5.84 10.21
N VAL A 136 10.13 -5.34 11.34
CA VAL A 136 9.74 -3.92 11.48
C VAL A 136 10.92 -3.00 11.15
N ASN A 137 12.11 -3.29 11.69
CA ASN A 137 13.29 -2.47 11.42
C ASN A 137 13.72 -2.51 9.94
N GLN A 138 13.61 -3.67 9.29
CA GLN A 138 13.88 -3.80 7.85
C GLN A 138 12.87 -2.97 7.04
N THR A 139 11.58 -3.10 7.33
CA THR A 139 10.53 -2.31 6.70
C THR A 139 10.75 -0.81 6.86
N LEU A 140 11.04 -0.34 8.08
CA LEU A 140 11.31 1.08 8.36
C LEU A 140 12.53 1.61 7.60
N LYS A 141 13.57 0.78 7.45
CA LYS A 141 14.76 1.14 6.66
C LYS A 141 14.40 1.30 5.19
N VAL A 142 13.74 0.32 4.60
CA VAL A 142 13.29 0.37 3.19
C VAL A 142 12.35 1.55 2.95
N ALA A 143 11.38 1.75 3.83
CA ALA A 143 10.43 2.86 3.74
C ALA A 143 11.14 4.21 3.70
N LYS A 144 12.12 4.42 4.60
CA LYS A 144 12.92 5.65 4.62
C LYS A 144 13.75 5.82 3.34
N GLU A 145 14.47 4.79 2.90
CA GLU A 145 15.27 4.83 1.68
C GLU A 145 14.40 5.13 0.45
N THR A 146 13.20 4.55 0.39
CA THR A 146 12.24 4.82 -0.70
C THR A 146 11.78 6.28 -0.68
N LEU A 147 11.40 6.80 0.48
CA LEU A 147 10.92 8.18 0.60
C LEU A 147 12.02 9.20 0.31
N ASP A 148 13.23 8.98 0.81
CA ASP A 148 14.39 9.86 0.56
C ASP A 148 14.78 9.92 -0.93
N ASN A 149 14.51 8.86 -1.70
CA ASN A 149 14.76 8.78 -3.13
C ASN A 149 13.50 9.04 -3.99
N SER A 150 12.38 9.40 -3.36
CA SER A 150 11.18 9.81 -4.08
C SER A 150 11.39 11.17 -4.75
N SER A 151 10.68 11.39 -5.86
CA SER A 151 10.61 12.71 -6.50
C SER A 151 9.21 13.26 -6.31
N ASP A 152 9.10 14.56 -6.27
CA ASP A 152 7.83 15.27 -6.25
C ASP A 152 7.17 15.23 -7.65
N ASN A 153 6.59 14.09 -7.98
CA ASN A 153 5.83 13.84 -9.21
C ASN A 153 4.32 13.67 -8.95
N GLY A 154 3.88 14.03 -7.74
CA GLY A 154 2.49 13.86 -7.30
C GLY A 154 2.13 12.45 -6.83
N GLN A 155 3.04 11.46 -6.92
CA GLN A 155 2.85 10.13 -6.34
C GLN A 155 2.93 10.20 -4.82
N ILE A 156 1.99 9.56 -4.15
CA ILE A 156 1.94 9.50 -2.67
C ILE A 156 2.47 8.14 -2.21
N TRP A 157 3.55 8.17 -1.42
CA TRP A 157 4.07 6.99 -0.76
C TRP A 157 3.33 6.74 0.54
N ILE A 158 2.87 5.50 0.73
CA ILE A 158 2.13 5.05 1.90
C ILE A 158 3.06 4.25 2.80
N GLY A 159 3.23 4.68 4.04
CA GLY A 159 4.09 4.00 5.01
C GLY A 159 3.47 2.69 5.51
N PRO A 160 4.08 1.51 5.28
CA PRO A 160 3.54 0.23 5.72
C PRO A 160 3.81 -0.01 7.20
N ILE A 161 2.75 -0.02 8.01
CA ILE A 161 2.82 -0.34 9.43
C ILE A 161 2.95 -1.85 9.60
N GLN A 162 4.00 -2.27 10.27
CA GLN A 162 4.27 -3.66 10.62
C GLN A 162 4.40 -3.84 12.13
N GLY A 163 4.26 -5.07 12.64
CA GLY A 163 4.38 -5.36 14.08
C GLY A 163 3.72 -6.68 14.49
N GLY A 164 2.93 -7.28 13.60
CA GLY A 164 2.20 -8.52 13.87
C GLY A 164 1.31 -8.39 15.12
N GLU A 165 1.28 -9.38 15.97
CA GLU A 165 0.53 -9.41 17.23
C GLU A 165 1.13 -8.55 18.36
N HIS A 166 2.32 -7.94 18.12
CA HIS A 166 3.02 -7.16 19.13
C HIS A 166 2.64 -5.67 19.06
N GLN A 167 1.63 -5.27 19.83
CA GLN A 167 1.08 -3.89 19.83
C GLN A 167 2.14 -2.79 19.99
N GLU A 168 3.16 -3.00 20.83
CA GLU A 168 4.24 -2.03 21.00
C GLU A 168 5.11 -1.88 19.75
N LEU A 169 5.24 -2.93 18.92
CA LEU A 169 5.92 -2.84 17.64
C LEU A 169 5.08 -2.10 16.60
N VAL A 170 3.76 -2.36 16.54
CA VAL A 170 2.82 -1.61 15.71
C VAL A 170 2.90 -0.11 16.05
N LYS A 171 2.82 0.22 17.35
CA LYS A 171 2.92 1.59 17.85
C LYS A 171 4.27 2.25 17.50
N SER A 172 5.35 1.50 17.64
CA SER A 172 6.69 1.96 17.29
C SER A 172 6.85 2.17 15.79
N SER A 173 6.35 1.23 14.97
CA SER A 173 6.32 1.33 13.51
C SER A 173 5.60 2.58 13.05
N THR A 174 4.37 2.80 13.51
CA THR A 174 3.56 3.98 13.20
C THR A 174 4.29 5.27 13.52
N LYS A 175 4.82 5.41 14.75
CA LYS A 175 5.55 6.62 15.18
C LYS A 175 6.79 6.90 14.32
N ASN A 176 7.51 5.85 13.93
CA ASN A 176 8.70 6.02 13.09
C ASN A 176 8.35 6.43 11.66
N LEU A 177 7.32 5.84 11.06
CA LEU A 177 6.86 6.22 9.72
C LEU A 177 6.39 7.69 9.67
N VAL A 178 5.64 8.14 10.68
CA VAL A 178 5.26 9.56 10.81
C VAL A 178 6.50 10.45 10.93
N LYS A 179 7.48 10.08 11.76
CA LYS A 179 8.75 10.84 11.88
C LYS A 179 9.58 10.86 10.59
N GLN A 180 9.47 9.83 9.77
CA GLN A 180 10.12 9.77 8.46
C GLN A 180 9.47 10.69 7.43
N GLY A 181 8.24 11.17 7.67
CA GLY A 181 7.53 12.10 6.81
C GLY A 181 6.41 11.48 5.97
N PHE A 182 6.03 10.23 6.22
CA PHE A 182 4.86 9.64 5.55
C PHE A 182 3.58 10.36 6.00
N SER A 183 2.82 10.88 5.03
CA SER A 183 1.54 11.54 5.26
C SER A 183 0.33 10.59 5.20
N MET A 184 0.54 9.38 4.69
CA MET A 184 -0.45 8.31 4.61
C MET A 184 0.18 7.00 5.09
N LEU A 185 -0.58 6.21 5.83
CA LEU A 185 -0.10 4.96 6.42
C LEU A 185 -1.04 3.80 6.04
N ALA A 186 -0.49 2.62 5.83
CA ALA A 186 -1.23 1.38 5.60
C ALA A 186 -0.97 0.41 6.74
N LEU A 187 -2.03 -0.14 7.31
CA LEU A 187 -1.94 -1.21 8.29
C LEU A 187 -1.79 -2.55 7.54
N GLY A 188 -0.56 -3.02 7.40
CA GLY A 188 -0.21 -4.17 6.57
C GLY A 188 -0.34 -5.54 7.22
N SER A 189 -0.39 -5.60 8.56
CA SER A 189 -0.39 -6.86 9.32
C SER A 189 -1.73 -7.61 9.44
N PRO A 190 -2.91 -7.00 9.30
CA PRO A 190 -4.17 -7.66 9.63
C PRO A 190 -4.60 -8.79 8.71
N VAL A 191 -4.00 -8.95 7.53
CA VAL A 191 -4.43 -9.96 6.54
C VAL A 191 -4.39 -11.38 7.12
N GLU A 192 -3.39 -11.69 7.93
CA GLU A 192 -3.28 -12.99 8.61
C GLU A 192 -4.14 -13.09 9.90
N PHE A 193 -4.67 -11.96 10.36
CA PHE A 193 -5.48 -11.85 11.56
C PHE A 193 -6.97 -11.61 11.25
N MET A 194 -7.41 -11.92 10.04
CA MET A 194 -8.81 -11.71 9.61
C MET A 194 -9.83 -12.42 10.51
N GLU A 195 -9.42 -13.42 11.28
CA GLU A 195 -10.25 -14.09 12.27
C GLU A 195 -10.29 -13.34 13.62
N SER A 196 -9.38 -12.39 13.87
CA SER A 196 -9.34 -11.60 15.12
C SER A 196 -9.78 -10.16 14.85
N TYR A 197 -11.10 -9.96 14.88
CA TYR A 197 -11.72 -8.64 14.76
C TYR A 197 -11.19 -7.65 15.81
N GLU A 198 -10.94 -8.13 17.03
CA GLU A 198 -10.42 -7.35 18.16
C GLU A 198 -9.01 -6.81 17.86
N TYR A 199 -8.16 -7.61 17.24
CA TYR A 199 -6.82 -7.19 16.89
C TYR A 199 -6.81 -6.10 15.79
N ALA A 200 -7.59 -6.29 14.74
CA ALA A 200 -7.70 -5.31 13.66
C ALA A 200 -8.21 -3.96 14.18
N LEU A 201 -9.20 -3.99 15.07
CA LEU A 201 -9.73 -2.80 15.72
C LEU A 201 -8.69 -2.11 16.61
N LEU A 202 -8.03 -2.85 17.49
CA LEU A 202 -6.98 -2.29 18.37
C LEU A 202 -5.81 -1.73 17.58
N ALA A 203 -5.35 -2.42 16.54
CA ALA A 203 -4.25 -1.96 15.70
C ALA A 203 -4.59 -0.68 14.93
N SER A 204 -5.86 -0.51 14.53
CA SER A 204 -6.32 0.70 13.86
C SER A 204 -6.52 1.91 14.81
N MET A 205 -6.60 1.67 16.11
CA MET A 205 -6.77 2.72 17.13
C MET A 205 -5.44 3.26 17.69
N ILE A 206 -4.32 2.61 17.40
CA ILE A 206 -2.97 2.98 17.85
C ILE A 206 -2.36 4.05 16.98
#